data_0ed1dba6fed15607e35448a388af5820
#
_entry.id   0ed1dba6fed15607e35448a388af5820
#
_cell.length_a   1.000
_cell.length_b   1.000
_cell.length_c   1.000
_cell.angle_alpha   90.00
_cell.angle_beta   90.00
_cell.angle_gamma   90.00
#
_symmetry.space_group_name_H-M   'P 1'
#
loop_
_entity.id
_entity.type
_entity.pdbx_description
1 polymer ?
#
loop_
_entity_poly.entity_id
_entity_poly.type
_entity_poly.pdbx_seq_one_letter_code
_entity_poly.pdbx_strand_id
1 'polypeptide(L)'
;MSRDAKARQTPVRAGMSDSRFALTIVGAVILFNVIVIILPLIYSAWISMHETNVILRRQEFVGGQHYAKLLNDPQVIDAIITSLKFTVVSVALSLFVGLAIALVLNEQFPGRGMLRAMVLMPWAVSEVVTATMWIFIVNPTFGGLNGILAPLGLVSQTHDWLSESAAIYWVSVAFVWHIAPLGAFFFLAALQTVPADLYRAARIDRAGPVARFFHVTVPHLKYVILIVLVVVTVEAFRGFDLIFAFTRGGPGTGTQILPLLIYRYQFEFSQYGLAAAASYLMIAIAMVLTMIYFVVLTYRRRQVRLAPAELKPAAVAAPMLGGARAP
;
A
#
# COMPACT_ATOMS: atom_id res chain seq x y z
N MET A 1 -26.30 39.72 60.60
CA MET A 1 -25.68 40.49 59.51
C MET A 1 -25.11 39.47 58.51
N SER A 2 -25.96 39.07 57.55
CA SER A 2 -25.61 38.17 56.48
C SER A 2 -25.33 39.01 55.22
N ARG A 3 -24.12 38.95 54.68
CA ARG A 3 -23.75 39.61 53.42
C ARG A 3 -23.75 38.55 52.32
N ASP A 4 -24.76 38.60 51.49
CA ASP A 4 -24.89 37.86 50.27
C ASP A 4 -23.74 38.21 49.29
N ALA A 5 -22.81 37.29 49.11
CA ALA A 5 -21.81 37.34 48.05
C ALA A 5 -22.46 36.87 46.75
N LYS A 6 -23.10 37.78 46.01
CA LYS A 6 -23.48 37.54 44.59
C LYS A 6 -22.19 37.29 43.77
N ALA A 7 -21.91 36.03 43.50
CA ALA A 7 -20.91 35.65 42.51
C ALA A 7 -21.32 36.25 41.15
N ARG A 8 -20.51 37.20 40.65
CA ARG A 8 -20.63 37.73 39.28
C ARG A 8 -20.28 36.58 38.31
N GLN A 9 -21.34 36.02 37.75
CA GLN A 9 -21.19 35.16 36.57
C GLN A 9 -20.70 36.05 35.42
N THR A 10 -19.43 35.93 35.06
CA THR A 10 -18.88 36.48 33.81
C THR A 10 -19.67 35.89 32.65
N PRO A 11 -20.19 36.69 31.70
CA PRO A 11 -20.90 36.16 30.58
C PRO A 11 -19.91 35.33 29.76
N VAL A 12 -20.17 34.02 29.62
CA VAL A 12 -19.50 33.15 28.67
C VAL A 12 -19.74 33.79 27.30
N ARG A 13 -18.70 34.32 26.68
CA ARG A 13 -18.76 34.81 25.29
C ARG A 13 -19.43 33.73 24.48
N ALA A 14 -20.53 34.07 23.81
CA ALA A 14 -21.23 33.20 22.89
C ALA A 14 -20.23 32.80 21.78
N GLY A 15 -19.55 31.69 21.98
CA GLY A 15 -18.74 31.03 20.94
C GLY A 15 -19.64 30.67 19.76
N MET A 16 -19.10 30.63 18.58
CA MET A 16 -19.81 30.10 17.40
C MET A 16 -20.46 28.78 17.80
N SER A 17 -21.73 28.56 17.39
CA SER A 17 -22.36 27.26 17.61
C SER A 17 -21.46 26.17 17.05
N ASP A 18 -21.39 25.04 17.74
CA ASP A 18 -20.52 23.92 17.35
C ASP A 18 -20.68 23.56 15.86
N SER A 19 -21.89 23.66 15.33
CA SER A 19 -22.18 23.44 13.88
C SER A 19 -21.52 24.48 12.98
N ARG A 20 -21.51 25.76 13.37
CA ARG A 20 -20.87 26.84 12.57
C ARG A 20 -19.35 26.72 12.63
N PHE A 21 -18.80 26.37 13.78
CA PHE A 21 -17.37 26.12 13.95
C PHE A 21 -16.92 24.93 13.11
N ALA A 22 -17.64 23.81 13.19
CA ALA A 22 -17.38 22.63 12.37
C ALA A 22 -17.48 22.94 10.88
N LEU A 23 -18.53 23.65 10.44
CA LEU A 23 -18.72 24.03 9.04
C LEU A 23 -17.59 24.95 8.53
N THR A 24 -17.10 25.87 9.36
CA THR A 24 -16.00 26.76 8.98
C THR A 24 -14.69 25.98 8.76
N ILE A 25 -14.34 25.06 9.68
CA ILE A 25 -13.13 24.24 9.57
C ILE A 25 -13.24 23.27 8.39
N VAL A 26 -14.33 22.50 8.34
CA VAL A 26 -14.55 21.54 7.24
C VAL A 26 -14.64 22.25 5.89
N GLY A 27 -15.33 23.40 5.83
CA GLY A 27 -15.43 24.22 4.62
C GLY A 27 -14.07 24.73 4.15
N ALA A 28 -13.22 25.22 5.04
CA ALA A 28 -11.88 25.65 4.72
C ALA A 28 -11.00 24.49 4.17
N VAL A 29 -11.07 23.31 4.81
CA VAL A 29 -10.35 22.12 4.35
C VAL A 29 -10.86 21.65 2.99
N ILE A 30 -12.18 21.62 2.78
CA ILE A 30 -12.77 21.25 1.48
C ILE A 30 -12.34 22.27 0.41
N LEU A 31 -12.44 23.57 0.66
CA LEU A 31 -12.05 24.63 -0.26
C LEU A 31 -10.57 24.50 -0.65
N PHE A 32 -9.70 24.28 0.34
CA PHE A 32 -8.27 24.05 0.10
C PHE A 32 -8.05 22.84 -0.82
N ASN A 33 -8.70 21.69 -0.55
CA ASN A 33 -8.58 20.51 -1.39
C ASN A 33 -9.13 20.72 -2.80
N VAL A 34 -10.24 21.46 -2.96
CA VAL A 34 -10.78 21.79 -4.28
C VAL A 34 -9.77 22.62 -5.07
N ILE A 35 -9.20 23.67 -4.47
CA ILE A 35 -8.26 24.56 -5.16
C ILE A 35 -6.94 23.84 -5.48
N VAL A 36 -6.38 23.08 -4.54
CA VAL A 36 -5.02 22.53 -4.67
C VAL A 36 -5.01 21.17 -5.38
N ILE A 37 -6.08 20.38 -5.28
CA ILE A 37 -6.13 19.03 -5.84
C ILE A 37 -7.10 18.96 -7.02
N ILE A 38 -8.35 19.36 -6.83
CA ILE A 38 -9.40 19.12 -7.83
C ILE A 38 -9.22 20.01 -9.05
N LEU A 39 -8.93 21.31 -8.88
CA LEU A 39 -8.72 22.22 -10.01
C LEU A 39 -7.53 21.81 -10.89
N PRO A 40 -6.32 21.49 -10.37
CA PRO A 40 -5.23 20.98 -11.19
C PRO A 40 -5.55 19.65 -11.88
N LEU A 41 -6.31 18.74 -11.26
CA LEU A 41 -6.78 17.53 -11.91
C LEU A 41 -7.68 17.85 -13.10
N ILE A 42 -8.70 18.69 -12.93
CA ILE A 42 -9.58 19.10 -14.03
C ILE A 42 -8.78 19.75 -15.15
N TYR A 43 -7.84 20.64 -14.82
CA TYR A 43 -6.97 21.28 -15.80
C TYR A 43 -6.07 20.27 -16.53
N SER A 44 -5.51 19.29 -15.82
CA SER A 44 -4.75 18.20 -16.43
C SER A 44 -5.62 17.34 -17.36
N ALA A 45 -6.90 17.06 -16.97
CA ALA A 45 -7.84 16.38 -17.85
C ALA A 45 -8.10 17.17 -19.14
N TRP A 46 -8.23 18.48 -19.02
CA TRP A 46 -8.39 19.35 -20.19
C TRP A 46 -7.14 19.33 -21.09
N ILE A 47 -5.93 19.42 -20.50
CA ILE A 47 -4.65 19.31 -21.23
C ILE A 47 -4.54 17.97 -21.94
N SER A 48 -5.00 16.86 -21.34
CA SER A 48 -4.90 15.53 -21.94
C SER A 48 -5.66 15.40 -23.27
N MET A 49 -6.62 16.29 -23.52
CA MET A 49 -7.41 16.35 -24.75
C MET A 49 -6.91 17.42 -25.76
N HIS A 50 -5.80 18.09 -25.43
CA HIS A 50 -5.23 19.15 -26.27
C HIS A 50 -3.78 18.85 -26.61
N GLU A 51 -3.42 19.02 -27.87
CA GLU A 51 -2.02 19.07 -28.27
C GLU A 51 -1.48 20.48 -28.02
N THR A 52 -0.41 20.55 -27.22
CA THR A 52 0.19 21.82 -26.83
C THR A 52 1.53 21.96 -27.53
N ASN A 53 1.61 22.85 -28.51
CA ASN A 53 2.87 23.22 -29.09
C ASN A 53 3.43 24.47 -28.38
N VAL A 54 4.45 24.25 -27.54
CA VAL A 54 5.05 25.34 -26.74
C VAL A 54 5.74 26.37 -27.59
N ILE A 55 6.35 25.99 -28.71
CA ILE A 55 7.10 26.87 -29.59
C ILE A 55 6.14 27.82 -30.32
N LEU A 56 5.02 27.28 -30.82
CA LEU A 56 4.02 28.06 -31.58
C LEU A 56 2.95 28.69 -30.68
N ARG A 57 2.98 28.41 -29.36
CA ARG A 57 1.96 28.81 -28.37
C ARG A 57 0.53 28.48 -28.82
N ARG A 58 0.38 27.35 -29.54
CA ARG A 58 -0.92 26.88 -30.03
C ARG A 58 -1.37 25.69 -29.19
N GLN A 59 -2.66 25.67 -28.93
CA GLN A 59 -3.33 24.54 -28.33
C GLN A 59 -4.46 24.13 -29.27
N GLU A 60 -4.40 22.86 -29.70
CA GLU A 60 -5.40 22.32 -30.62
C GLU A 60 -6.16 21.21 -29.89
N PHE A 61 -7.48 21.21 -29.97
CA PHE A 61 -8.28 20.15 -29.39
C PHE A 61 -8.17 18.88 -30.23
N VAL A 62 -7.61 17.82 -29.66
CA VAL A 62 -7.39 16.51 -30.30
C VAL A 62 -8.26 15.40 -29.70
N GLY A 63 -9.08 15.73 -28.70
CA GLY A 63 -9.98 14.77 -28.06
C GLY A 63 -9.25 13.55 -27.51
N GLY A 64 -9.66 12.34 -27.93
CA GLY A 64 -9.10 11.08 -27.44
C GLY A 64 -7.85 10.59 -28.18
N GLN A 65 -7.25 11.35 -29.11
CA GLN A 65 -6.14 10.89 -29.96
C GLN A 65 -4.89 10.51 -29.12
N HIS A 66 -4.59 11.26 -28.05
CA HIS A 66 -3.47 10.91 -27.16
C HIS A 66 -3.65 9.54 -26.51
N TYR A 67 -4.85 9.21 -26.08
CA TYR A 67 -5.15 7.89 -25.50
C TYR A 67 -5.01 6.78 -26.54
N ALA A 68 -5.51 6.99 -27.76
CA ALA A 68 -5.33 6.04 -28.85
C ALA A 68 -3.86 5.84 -29.21
N LYS A 69 -3.06 6.93 -29.24
CA LYS A 69 -1.61 6.86 -29.48
C LYS A 69 -0.92 6.06 -28.37
N LEU A 70 -1.19 6.35 -27.10
CA LEU A 70 -0.60 5.64 -25.96
C LEU A 70 -0.90 4.15 -25.95
N LEU A 71 -2.12 3.75 -26.27
CA LEU A 71 -2.54 2.35 -26.27
C LEU A 71 -1.95 1.54 -27.45
N ASN A 72 -1.48 2.22 -28.49
CA ASN A 72 -0.83 1.58 -29.65
C ASN A 72 0.69 1.76 -29.67
N ASP A 73 1.28 2.45 -28.70
CA ASP A 73 2.72 2.67 -28.60
C ASP A 73 3.39 1.49 -27.87
N PRO A 74 4.26 0.71 -28.53
CA PRO A 74 4.95 -0.40 -27.89
C PRO A 74 5.73 0.04 -26.64
N GLN A 75 6.34 1.23 -26.64
CA GLN A 75 7.10 1.74 -25.50
C GLN A 75 6.22 1.96 -24.26
N VAL A 76 4.99 2.42 -24.46
CA VAL A 76 4.01 2.60 -23.39
C VAL A 76 3.54 1.25 -22.86
N ILE A 77 3.29 0.29 -23.75
CA ILE A 77 2.88 -1.07 -23.37
C ILE A 77 3.98 -1.74 -22.55
N ASP A 78 5.24 -1.64 -22.98
CA ASP A 78 6.39 -2.18 -22.24
C ASP A 78 6.55 -1.50 -20.87
N ALA A 79 6.35 -0.17 -20.79
CA ALA A 79 6.38 0.56 -19.53
C ALA A 79 5.26 0.15 -18.58
N ILE A 80 4.05 -0.14 -19.09
CA ILE A 80 2.94 -0.67 -18.30
C ILE A 80 3.28 -2.07 -17.77
N ILE A 81 3.79 -2.96 -18.62
CA ILE A 81 4.19 -4.32 -18.24
C ILE A 81 5.28 -4.27 -17.17
N THR A 82 6.29 -3.41 -17.34
CA THR A 82 7.38 -3.22 -16.37
C THR A 82 6.85 -2.67 -15.04
N SER A 83 5.92 -1.70 -15.08
CA SER A 83 5.24 -1.19 -13.87
C SER A 83 4.46 -2.29 -13.15
N LEU A 84 3.75 -3.13 -13.89
CA LEU A 84 2.99 -4.24 -13.31
C LEU A 84 3.92 -5.30 -12.70
N LYS A 85 5.02 -5.66 -13.40
CA LYS A 85 6.05 -6.57 -12.86
C LYS A 85 6.62 -6.04 -11.55
N PHE A 86 7.07 -4.78 -11.56
CA PHE A 86 7.58 -4.13 -10.37
C PHE A 86 6.57 -4.15 -9.22
N THR A 87 5.32 -3.76 -9.50
CA THR A 87 4.25 -3.72 -8.50
C THR A 87 3.96 -5.10 -7.92
N VAL A 88 3.77 -6.11 -8.75
CA VAL A 88 3.44 -7.47 -8.30
C VAL A 88 4.57 -8.04 -7.43
N VAL A 89 5.82 -7.94 -7.89
CA VAL A 89 6.98 -8.45 -7.15
C VAL A 89 7.12 -7.69 -5.82
N SER A 90 7.07 -6.37 -5.85
CA SER A 90 7.24 -5.52 -4.67
C SER A 90 6.13 -5.75 -3.64
N VAL A 91 4.88 -5.85 -4.08
CA VAL A 91 3.73 -6.10 -3.21
C VAL A 91 3.81 -7.49 -2.56
N ALA A 92 4.08 -8.53 -3.36
CA ALA A 92 4.19 -9.89 -2.84
C ALA A 92 5.30 -10.01 -1.78
N LEU A 93 6.49 -9.49 -2.09
CA LEU A 93 7.61 -9.48 -1.17
C LEU A 93 7.35 -8.61 0.07
N SER A 94 6.75 -7.43 -0.08
CA SER A 94 6.44 -6.53 1.04
C SER A 94 5.42 -7.14 2.01
N LEU A 95 4.40 -7.83 1.49
CA LEU A 95 3.44 -8.55 2.32
C LEU A 95 4.12 -9.67 3.11
N PHE A 96 4.97 -10.47 2.43
CA PHE A 96 5.70 -11.57 3.05
C PHE A 96 6.67 -11.07 4.12
N VAL A 97 7.56 -10.13 3.77
CA VAL A 97 8.58 -9.57 4.68
C VAL A 97 7.91 -8.79 5.82
N GLY A 98 6.90 -7.96 5.52
CA GLY A 98 6.17 -7.19 6.52
C GLY A 98 5.45 -8.10 7.53
N LEU A 99 4.81 -9.17 7.07
CA LEU A 99 4.17 -10.14 7.96
C LEU A 99 5.20 -10.93 8.80
N ALA A 100 6.31 -11.33 8.20
CA ALA A 100 7.39 -12.02 8.93
C ALA A 100 7.96 -11.11 10.04
N ILE A 101 8.24 -9.86 9.74
CA ILE A 101 8.69 -8.86 10.74
C ILE A 101 7.63 -8.69 11.85
N ALA A 102 6.35 -8.56 11.49
CA ALA A 102 5.27 -8.39 12.45
C ALA A 102 5.14 -9.58 13.40
N LEU A 103 5.27 -10.81 12.90
CA LEU A 103 5.23 -12.01 13.72
C LEU A 103 6.38 -12.03 14.74
N VAL A 104 7.60 -11.69 14.32
CA VAL A 104 8.76 -11.59 15.24
C VAL A 104 8.54 -10.48 16.28
N LEU A 105 8.08 -9.29 15.85
CA LEU A 105 7.83 -8.17 16.76
C LEU A 105 6.62 -8.38 17.69
N ASN A 106 5.76 -9.33 17.40
CA ASN A 106 4.63 -9.69 18.25
C ASN A 106 5.04 -10.55 19.45
N GLU A 107 6.15 -11.27 19.35
CA GLU A 107 6.67 -12.07 20.45
C GLU A 107 7.18 -11.19 21.60
N GLN A 108 7.19 -11.76 22.80
CA GLN A 108 7.67 -11.07 24.02
C GLN A 108 9.11 -11.47 24.30
N PHE A 109 10.04 -10.53 24.06
CA PHE A 109 11.47 -10.70 24.35
C PHE A 109 12.11 -9.38 24.80
N PRO A 110 13.23 -9.44 25.56
CA PRO A 110 13.94 -8.24 25.97
C PRO A 110 14.49 -7.50 24.75
N GLY A 111 14.42 -6.16 24.75
CA GLY A 111 14.90 -5.34 23.61
C GLY A 111 13.88 -5.15 22.47
N ARG A 112 12.66 -5.73 22.55
CA ARG A 112 11.63 -5.59 21.53
C ARG A 112 11.34 -4.12 21.14
N GLY A 113 11.35 -3.20 22.11
CA GLY A 113 11.10 -1.78 21.83
C GLY A 113 12.18 -1.16 20.95
N MET A 114 13.45 -1.48 21.20
CA MET A 114 14.58 -1.04 20.38
C MET A 114 14.53 -1.64 18.97
N LEU A 115 14.21 -2.93 18.85
CA LEU A 115 14.06 -3.58 17.54
C LEU A 115 12.91 -2.97 16.72
N ARG A 116 11.80 -2.60 17.35
CA ARG A 116 10.70 -1.88 16.68
C ARG A 116 11.15 -0.55 16.11
N ALA A 117 11.93 0.23 16.88
CA ALA A 117 12.48 1.50 16.42
C ALA A 117 13.44 1.30 15.24
N MET A 118 14.36 0.32 15.33
CA MET A 118 15.31 0.01 14.25
C MET A 118 14.64 -0.44 12.96
N VAL A 119 13.59 -1.28 13.06
CA VAL A 119 12.83 -1.76 11.91
C VAL A 119 12.11 -0.63 11.18
N LEU A 120 11.73 0.45 11.88
CA LEU A 120 11.08 1.60 11.24
C LEU A 120 12.05 2.53 10.50
N MET A 121 13.35 2.48 10.80
CA MET A 121 14.34 3.40 10.19
C MET A 121 14.32 3.39 8.66
N PRO A 122 14.26 2.24 7.96
CA PRO A 122 14.23 2.24 6.50
C PRO A 122 13.07 3.04 5.91
N TRP A 123 11.89 2.96 6.50
CA TRP A 123 10.72 3.70 6.03
C TRP A 123 10.83 5.23 6.26
N ALA A 124 11.58 5.65 7.27
CA ALA A 124 11.80 7.06 7.55
C ALA A 124 12.82 7.73 6.61
N VAL A 125 13.61 6.93 5.87
CA VAL A 125 14.59 7.42 4.90
C VAL A 125 13.88 7.76 3.58
N SER A 126 14.28 8.84 2.88
CA SER A 126 13.70 9.14 1.58
C SER A 126 14.07 8.08 0.52
N GLU A 127 13.19 7.88 -0.48
CA GLU A 127 13.41 6.91 -1.56
C GLU A 127 14.71 7.21 -2.36
N VAL A 128 15.06 8.49 -2.55
CA VAL A 128 16.29 8.88 -3.24
C VAL A 128 17.54 8.46 -2.46
N VAL A 129 17.54 8.63 -1.13
CA VAL A 129 18.64 8.16 -0.28
C VAL A 129 18.67 6.63 -0.27
N THR A 130 17.54 5.97 -0.19
CA THR A 130 17.42 4.51 -0.33
C THR A 130 18.06 4.04 -1.64
N ALA A 131 17.71 4.66 -2.77
CA ALA A 131 18.27 4.34 -4.08
C ALA A 131 19.80 4.49 -4.06
N THR A 132 20.30 5.61 -3.54
CA THR A 132 21.75 5.86 -3.46
C THR A 132 22.48 4.79 -2.64
N MET A 133 21.93 4.42 -1.47
CA MET A 133 22.49 3.36 -0.64
C MET A 133 22.54 2.02 -1.40
N TRP A 134 21.46 1.66 -2.10
CA TRP A 134 21.40 0.41 -2.86
C TRP A 134 22.31 0.39 -4.08
N ILE A 135 22.53 1.56 -4.76
CA ILE A 135 23.56 1.68 -5.82
C ILE A 135 24.94 1.29 -5.28
N PHE A 136 25.32 1.77 -4.09
CA PHE A 136 26.59 1.38 -3.47
C PHE A 136 26.61 -0.10 -3.09
N ILE A 137 25.52 -0.68 -2.61
CA ILE A 137 25.46 -2.09 -2.20
C ILE A 137 25.66 -3.03 -3.41
N VAL A 138 25.01 -2.74 -4.55
CA VAL A 138 25.03 -3.59 -5.75
C VAL A 138 26.10 -3.19 -6.76
N ASN A 139 26.98 -2.25 -6.44
CA ASN A 139 28.04 -1.81 -7.35
C ASN A 139 28.98 -2.97 -7.72
N PRO A 140 29.24 -3.23 -9.02
CA PRO A 140 30.06 -4.38 -9.42
C PRO A 140 31.50 -4.31 -8.94
N THR A 141 32.08 -3.11 -8.76
CA THR A 141 33.51 -2.93 -8.47
C THR A 141 33.82 -2.89 -6.97
N PHE A 142 33.02 -2.14 -6.21
CA PHE A 142 33.26 -1.88 -4.77
C PHE A 142 32.05 -2.18 -3.89
N GLY A 143 30.99 -2.77 -4.46
CA GLY A 143 29.74 -3.01 -3.72
C GLY A 143 29.88 -4.06 -2.64
N GLY A 144 29.20 -3.82 -1.51
CA GLY A 144 29.21 -4.72 -0.37
C GLY A 144 28.72 -6.14 -0.72
N LEU A 145 27.82 -6.26 -1.69
CA LEU A 145 27.29 -7.55 -2.09
C LEU A 145 28.38 -8.44 -2.73
N ASN A 146 29.15 -7.90 -3.67
CA ASN A 146 30.30 -8.60 -4.24
C ASN A 146 31.40 -8.83 -3.21
N GLY A 147 31.64 -7.85 -2.32
CA GLY A 147 32.62 -7.97 -1.23
C GLY A 147 32.37 -9.15 -0.30
N ILE A 148 31.11 -9.51 -0.10
CA ILE A 148 30.72 -10.66 0.75
C ILE A 148 30.64 -11.97 -0.05
N LEU A 149 30.05 -11.96 -1.25
CA LEU A 149 29.72 -13.19 -1.98
C LEU A 149 30.88 -13.72 -2.84
N ALA A 150 31.76 -12.84 -3.36
CA ALA A 150 32.89 -13.26 -4.17
C ALA A 150 33.95 -14.05 -3.38
N PRO A 151 34.35 -13.67 -2.15
CA PRO A 151 35.25 -14.49 -1.33
C PRO A 151 34.67 -15.87 -0.97
N LEU A 152 33.32 -16.00 -0.96
CA LEU A 152 32.65 -17.28 -0.74
C LEU A 152 32.55 -18.13 -2.00
N GLY A 153 33.05 -17.64 -3.14
CA GLY A 153 33.00 -18.32 -4.44
C GLY A 153 31.60 -18.42 -5.07
N LEU A 154 30.63 -17.62 -4.56
CA LEU A 154 29.24 -17.66 -5.02
C LEU A 154 29.02 -16.82 -6.28
N VAL A 155 29.83 -15.80 -6.51
CA VAL A 155 29.77 -14.91 -7.69
C VAL A 155 31.19 -14.51 -8.11
N SER A 156 31.33 -13.94 -9.33
CA SER A 156 32.57 -13.33 -9.78
C SER A 156 32.92 -12.07 -8.98
N GLN A 157 34.18 -11.66 -8.94
CA GLN A 157 34.60 -10.47 -8.18
C GLN A 157 33.94 -9.17 -8.65
N THR A 158 33.56 -9.11 -9.93
CA THR A 158 32.90 -7.95 -10.56
C THR A 158 31.54 -8.33 -11.13
N HIS A 159 30.75 -9.13 -10.37
CA HIS A 159 29.42 -9.53 -10.81
C HIS A 159 28.50 -8.32 -10.94
N ASP A 160 27.86 -8.17 -12.10
CA ASP A 160 26.88 -7.10 -12.36
C ASP A 160 25.47 -7.56 -11.99
N TRP A 161 24.93 -6.95 -10.96
CA TRP A 161 23.58 -7.21 -10.45
C TRP A 161 22.48 -6.48 -11.23
N LEU A 162 22.86 -5.44 -11.99
CA LEU A 162 21.92 -4.55 -12.68
C LEU A 162 21.87 -4.84 -14.18
N SER A 163 21.89 -6.12 -14.59
CA SER A 163 21.58 -6.47 -15.98
C SER A 163 20.15 -6.08 -16.35
N GLU A 164 19.85 -5.90 -17.64
CA GLU A 164 18.54 -5.45 -18.12
C GLU A 164 17.35 -6.30 -17.59
N SER A 165 17.55 -7.61 -17.51
CA SER A 165 16.54 -8.53 -16.98
C SER A 165 16.45 -8.57 -15.45
N ALA A 166 17.54 -8.26 -14.74
CA ALA A 166 17.63 -8.39 -13.27
C ALA A 166 17.40 -7.07 -12.53
N ALA A 167 17.66 -5.92 -13.16
CA ALA A 167 17.61 -4.62 -12.51
C ALA A 167 16.27 -4.34 -11.82
N ILE A 168 15.15 -4.71 -12.45
CA ILE A 168 13.81 -4.49 -11.89
C ILE A 168 13.60 -5.24 -10.56
N TYR A 169 14.20 -6.42 -10.40
CA TYR A 169 14.12 -7.19 -9.15
C TYR A 169 14.96 -6.57 -8.04
N TRP A 170 16.15 -6.03 -8.37
CA TRP A 170 16.97 -5.32 -7.39
C TRP A 170 16.32 -4.00 -6.93
N VAL A 171 15.70 -3.28 -7.85
CA VAL A 171 14.86 -2.12 -7.50
C VAL A 171 13.69 -2.55 -6.61
N SER A 172 13.06 -3.69 -6.90
CA SER A 172 11.98 -4.22 -6.04
C SER A 172 12.49 -4.58 -4.64
N VAL A 173 13.69 -5.17 -4.50
CA VAL A 173 14.30 -5.47 -3.20
C VAL A 173 14.57 -4.18 -2.42
N ALA A 174 15.11 -3.14 -3.07
CA ALA A 174 15.32 -1.83 -2.44
C ALA A 174 14.00 -1.20 -1.97
N PHE A 175 12.96 -1.27 -2.80
CA PHE A 175 11.63 -0.80 -2.46
C PHE A 175 11.03 -1.58 -1.27
N VAL A 176 11.15 -2.91 -1.28
CA VAL A 176 10.66 -3.75 -0.18
C VAL A 176 11.38 -3.44 1.13
N TRP A 177 12.70 -3.25 1.10
CA TRP A 177 13.46 -2.83 2.27
C TRP A 177 12.94 -1.51 2.85
N HIS A 178 12.55 -0.57 2.00
CA HIS A 178 11.99 0.73 2.38
C HIS A 178 10.57 0.60 2.92
N ILE A 179 9.65 -0.11 2.23
CA ILE A 179 8.20 -0.06 2.52
C ILE A 179 7.71 -1.17 3.47
N ALA A 180 8.38 -2.33 3.54
CA ALA A 180 7.91 -3.46 4.35
C ALA A 180 7.75 -3.15 5.84
N PRO A 181 8.58 -2.27 6.46
CA PRO A 181 8.37 -1.82 7.84
C PRO A 181 6.99 -1.22 8.08
N LEU A 182 6.49 -0.39 7.17
CA LEU A 182 5.14 0.18 7.27
C LEU A 182 4.08 -0.93 7.32
N GLY A 183 4.15 -1.89 6.38
CA GLY A 183 3.28 -3.07 6.37
C GLY A 183 3.37 -3.88 7.66
N ALA A 184 4.58 -4.06 8.19
CA ALA A 184 4.82 -4.78 9.43
C ALA A 184 4.11 -4.14 10.64
N PHE A 185 4.04 -2.82 10.71
CA PHE A 185 3.32 -2.12 11.79
C PHE A 185 1.80 -2.28 11.67
N PHE A 186 1.24 -2.24 10.47
CA PHE A 186 -0.17 -2.56 10.27
C PHE A 186 -0.50 -3.99 10.72
N PHE A 187 0.33 -4.96 10.32
CA PHE A 187 0.16 -6.35 10.75
C PHE A 187 0.34 -6.53 12.24
N LEU A 188 1.34 -5.89 12.85
CA LEU A 188 1.61 -5.96 14.27
C LEU A 188 0.42 -5.41 15.09
N ALA A 189 -0.13 -4.27 14.69
CA ALA A 189 -1.31 -3.70 15.34
C ALA A 189 -2.50 -4.67 15.28
N ALA A 190 -2.72 -5.30 14.13
CA ALA A 190 -3.79 -6.29 13.97
C ALA A 190 -3.54 -7.57 14.75
N LEU A 191 -2.28 -8.07 14.80
CA LEU A 191 -1.92 -9.26 15.60
C LEU A 191 -2.22 -9.07 17.07
N GLN A 192 -2.05 -7.85 17.60
CA GLN A 192 -2.34 -7.53 19.01
C GLN A 192 -3.83 -7.52 19.34
N THR A 193 -4.72 -7.48 18.34
CA THR A 193 -6.18 -7.55 18.55
C THR A 193 -6.72 -8.97 18.51
N VAL A 194 -5.90 -9.97 18.17
CA VAL A 194 -6.33 -11.38 18.14
C VAL A 194 -6.57 -11.88 19.57
N PRO A 195 -7.79 -12.34 19.92
CA PRO A 195 -8.07 -12.86 21.26
C PRO A 195 -7.19 -14.07 21.60
N ALA A 196 -6.52 -14.02 22.75
CA ALA A 196 -5.65 -15.12 23.21
C ALA A 196 -6.39 -16.46 23.35
N ASP A 197 -7.71 -16.40 23.56
CA ASP A 197 -8.56 -17.59 23.69
C ASP A 197 -8.61 -18.41 22.40
N LEU A 198 -8.55 -17.78 21.24
CA LEU A 198 -8.51 -18.50 19.96
C LEU A 198 -7.24 -19.36 19.84
N TYR A 199 -6.10 -18.82 20.28
CA TYR A 199 -4.86 -19.59 20.30
C TYR A 199 -4.87 -20.67 21.38
N ARG A 200 -5.56 -20.44 22.53
CA ARG A 200 -5.74 -21.45 23.59
C ARG A 200 -6.61 -22.61 23.10
N ALA A 201 -7.76 -22.32 22.50
CA ALA A 201 -8.65 -23.34 21.93
C ALA A 201 -7.92 -24.20 20.88
N ALA A 202 -7.22 -23.55 19.92
CA ALA A 202 -6.46 -24.24 18.89
C ALA A 202 -5.34 -25.13 19.48
N ARG A 203 -4.77 -24.78 20.64
CA ARG A 203 -3.79 -25.66 21.37
C ARG A 203 -4.47 -26.86 22.01
N ILE A 204 -5.67 -26.71 22.57
CA ILE A 204 -6.46 -27.81 23.09
C ILE A 204 -6.79 -28.81 21.98
N ASP A 205 -7.12 -28.29 20.77
CA ASP A 205 -7.37 -29.12 19.59
C ASP A 205 -6.07 -29.68 18.96
N ARG A 206 -4.93 -29.57 19.65
CA ARG A 206 -3.60 -30.06 19.21
C ARG A 206 -3.14 -29.48 17.88
N ALA A 207 -3.65 -28.30 17.48
CA ALA A 207 -3.22 -27.62 16.26
C ALA A 207 -1.75 -27.16 16.37
N GLY A 208 -0.91 -27.60 15.43
CA GLY A 208 0.49 -27.18 15.33
C GLY A 208 0.63 -25.69 14.95
N PRO A 209 1.87 -25.13 15.01
CA PRO A 209 2.11 -23.70 14.72
C PRO A 209 1.59 -23.27 13.35
N VAL A 210 1.84 -24.08 12.31
CA VAL A 210 1.40 -23.81 10.93
C VAL A 210 -0.13 -23.83 10.83
N ALA A 211 -0.79 -24.79 11.44
CA ALA A 211 -2.26 -24.85 11.46
C ALA A 211 -2.86 -23.63 12.16
N ARG A 212 -2.30 -23.21 13.31
CA ARG A 212 -2.73 -21.98 14.01
C ARG A 212 -2.53 -20.73 13.17
N PHE A 213 -1.42 -20.64 12.45
CA PHE A 213 -1.17 -19.52 11.54
C PHE A 213 -2.25 -19.41 10.46
N PHE A 214 -2.55 -20.49 9.72
CA PHE A 214 -3.51 -20.44 8.63
C PHE A 214 -4.97 -20.42 9.08
N HIS A 215 -5.34 -20.98 10.23
CA HIS A 215 -6.72 -21.06 10.67
C HIS A 215 -7.12 -20.01 11.71
N VAL A 216 -6.15 -19.39 12.43
CA VAL A 216 -6.43 -18.34 13.42
C VAL A 216 -5.86 -16.99 12.93
N THR A 217 -4.55 -16.94 12.67
CA THR A 217 -3.85 -15.69 12.40
C THR A 217 -4.27 -15.06 11.06
N VAL A 218 -4.10 -15.80 9.96
CA VAL A 218 -4.40 -15.27 8.60
C VAL A 218 -5.86 -14.86 8.42
N PRO A 219 -6.87 -15.64 8.87
CA PRO A 219 -8.27 -15.22 8.77
C PRO A 219 -8.58 -13.93 9.56
N HIS A 220 -7.92 -13.74 10.71
CA HIS A 220 -8.08 -12.52 11.51
C HIS A 220 -7.44 -11.31 10.83
N LEU A 221 -6.29 -11.50 10.19
CA LEU A 221 -5.55 -10.44 9.50
C LEU A 221 -6.11 -10.05 8.12
N LYS A 222 -7.09 -10.76 7.58
CA LYS A 222 -7.54 -10.62 6.17
C LYS A 222 -7.87 -9.17 5.74
N TYR A 223 -8.45 -8.36 6.64
CA TYR A 223 -8.77 -6.96 6.32
C TYR A 223 -7.53 -6.08 6.32
N VAL A 224 -6.60 -6.36 7.24
CA VAL A 224 -5.33 -5.63 7.29
C VAL A 224 -4.44 -6.04 6.13
N ILE A 225 -4.45 -7.31 5.73
CA ILE A 225 -3.79 -7.76 4.48
C ILE A 225 -4.33 -6.96 3.29
N LEU A 226 -5.66 -6.76 3.17
CA LEU A 226 -6.24 -5.93 2.13
C LEU A 226 -5.75 -4.48 2.19
N ILE A 227 -5.75 -3.88 3.38
CA ILE A 227 -5.29 -2.49 3.55
C ILE A 227 -3.82 -2.37 3.13
N VAL A 228 -2.95 -3.24 3.64
CA VAL A 228 -1.51 -3.22 3.30
C VAL A 228 -1.30 -3.47 1.81
N LEU A 229 -2.05 -4.42 1.23
CA LEU A 229 -2.01 -4.72 -0.20
C LEU A 229 -2.36 -3.50 -1.04
N VAL A 230 -3.44 -2.78 -0.71
CA VAL A 230 -3.84 -1.56 -1.45
C VAL A 230 -2.80 -0.46 -1.26
N VAL A 231 -2.36 -0.19 -0.04
CA VAL A 231 -1.38 0.87 0.25
C VAL A 231 -0.06 0.59 -0.50
N VAL A 232 0.50 -0.61 -0.36
CA VAL A 232 1.77 -0.96 -1.01
C VAL A 232 1.64 -0.98 -2.54
N THR A 233 0.48 -1.39 -3.09
CA THR A 233 0.23 -1.34 -4.54
C THR A 233 0.24 0.09 -5.06
N VAL A 234 -0.44 1.01 -4.38
CA VAL A 234 -0.47 2.42 -4.77
C VAL A 234 0.93 3.04 -4.68
N GLU A 235 1.68 2.76 -3.60
CA GLU A 235 3.05 3.24 -3.44
C GLU A 235 3.99 2.67 -4.53
N ALA A 236 3.94 1.37 -4.79
CA ALA A 236 4.76 0.75 -5.83
C ALA A 236 4.39 1.26 -7.25
N PHE A 237 3.09 1.38 -7.56
CA PHE A 237 2.65 1.77 -8.89
C PHE A 237 2.98 3.23 -9.23
N ARG A 238 3.06 4.11 -8.24
CA ARG A 238 3.48 5.51 -8.39
C ARG A 238 4.97 5.75 -8.12
N GLY A 239 5.74 4.70 -7.77
CA GLY A 239 7.12 4.76 -7.30
C GLY A 239 8.11 5.28 -8.34
N PHE A 240 8.13 6.59 -8.58
CA PHE A 240 9.04 7.28 -9.50
C PHE A 240 10.43 7.50 -8.90
N ASP A 241 10.48 8.03 -7.67
CA ASP A 241 11.70 8.59 -7.06
C ASP A 241 12.80 7.55 -6.91
N LEU A 242 12.45 6.36 -6.41
CA LEU A 242 13.39 5.25 -6.24
C LEU A 242 13.99 4.81 -7.59
N ILE A 243 13.15 4.58 -8.60
CA ILE A 243 13.60 4.09 -9.90
C ILE A 243 14.39 5.15 -10.65
N PHE A 244 13.94 6.39 -10.60
CA PHE A 244 14.67 7.51 -11.21
C PHE A 244 16.07 7.69 -10.60
N ALA A 245 16.18 7.64 -9.27
CA ALA A 245 17.46 7.78 -8.59
C ALA A 245 18.35 6.55 -8.74
N PHE A 246 17.78 5.32 -8.79
CA PHE A 246 18.54 4.08 -8.81
C PHE A 246 19.06 3.73 -10.20
N THR A 247 18.21 3.75 -11.24
CA THR A 247 18.51 3.20 -12.56
C THR A 247 18.21 4.15 -13.71
N ARG A 248 17.44 5.21 -13.48
CA ARG A 248 16.92 6.12 -14.54
C ARG A 248 16.20 5.39 -15.67
N GLY A 249 15.63 4.21 -15.37
CA GLY A 249 14.92 3.39 -16.34
C GLY A 249 15.78 2.33 -17.03
N GLY A 250 17.11 2.32 -16.79
CA GLY A 250 18.06 1.41 -17.39
C GLY A 250 18.37 0.16 -16.54
N PRO A 251 19.32 -0.68 -17.00
CA PRO A 251 19.93 -0.64 -18.34
C PRO A 251 18.91 -0.93 -19.45
N GLY A 252 19.14 -0.37 -20.63
CA GLY A 252 18.17 -0.38 -21.72
C GLY A 252 16.82 0.23 -21.29
N THR A 253 15.75 -0.55 -21.34
CA THR A 253 14.42 -0.20 -20.83
C THR A 253 13.97 -1.10 -19.66
N GLY A 254 14.90 -1.87 -19.08
CA GLY A 254 14.60 -2.91 -18.08
C GLY A 254 13.88 -2.43 -16.82
N THR A 255 14.01 -1.15 -16.48
CA THR A 255 13.30 -0.52 -15.35
C THR A 255 12.48 0.70 -15.76
N GLN A 256 12.18 0.85 -17.04
CA GLN A 256 11.35 1.95 -17.51
C GLN A 256 9.89 1.70 -17.18
N ILE A 257 9.46 2.24 -16.04
CA ILE A 257 8.07 2.21 -15.58
C ILE A 257 7.25 3.37 -16.17
N LEU A 258 5.92 3.24 -16.12
CA LEU A 258 5.00 4.26 -16.65
C LEU A 258 5.17 5.66 -16.01
N PRO A 259 5.35 5.83 -14.68
CA PRO A 259 5.66 7.14 -14.08
C PRO A 259 6.92 7.79 -14.66
N LEU A 260 7.96 7.00 -14.94
CA LEU A 260 9.18 7.52 -15.54
C LEU A 260 8.97 7.97 -17.00
N LEU A 261 8.16 7.23 -17.75
CA LEU A 261 7.80 7.62 -19.13
C LEU A 261 6.94 8.89 -19.14
N ILE A 262 6.00 9.05 -18.20
CA ILE A 262 5.23 10.29 -17.99
C ILE A 262 6.17 11.47 -17.75
N TYR A 263 7.16 11.29 -16.87
CA TYR A 263 8.17 12.31 -16.59
C TYR A 263 8.93 12.71 -17.87
N ARG A 264 9.36 11.74 -18.69
CA ARG A 264 10.04 12.02 -19.97
C ARG A 264 9.15 12.78 -20.95
N TYR A 265 7.87 12.38 -21.11
CA TYR A 265 6.93 13.13 -21.94
C TYR A 265 6.78 14.59 -21.48
N GLN A 266 6.69 14.80 -20.15
CA GLN A 266 6.47 16.11 -19.57
C GLN A 266 7.71 17.01 -19.67
N PHE A 267 8.88 16.52 -19.25
CA PHE A 267 10.06 17.35 -19.01
C PHE A 267 11.16 17.19 -20.06
N GLU A 268 11.31 16.02 -20.69
CA GLU A 268 12.34 15.80 -21.70
C GLU A 268 11.79 16.10 -23.10
N PHE A 269 10.56 15.68 -23.41
CA PHE A 269 9.98 15.81 -24.75
C PHE A 269 9.00 16.97 -24.89
N SER A 270 8.64 17.66 -23.81
CA SER A 270 7.68 18.77 -23.78
C SER A 270 6.30 18.42 -24.39
N GLN A 271 5.90 17.13 -24.30
CA GLN A 271 4.63 16.60 -24.81
C GLN A 271 3.57 16.61 -23.71
N TYR A 272 3.14 17.78 -23.29
CA TYR A 272 2.27 17.96 -22.09
C TYR A 272 0.93 17.23 -22.20
N GLY A 273 0.28 17.26 -23.38
CA GLY A 273 -0.98 16.54 -23.60
C GLY A 273 -0.84 15.03 -23.46
N LEU A 274 0.25 14.48 -24.03
CA LEU A 274 0.54 13.04 -23.94
C LEU A 274 0.90 12.62 -22.51
N ALA A 275 1.70 13.45 -21.80
CA ALA A 275 2.03 13.22 -20.40
C ALA A 275 0.79 13.21 -19.50
N ALA A 276 -0.12 14.18 -19.70
CA ALA A 276 -1.38 14.24 -18.98
C ALA A 276 -2.26 13.04 -19.28
N ALA A 277 -2.42 12.63 -20.55
CA ALA A 277 -3.17 11.45 -20.94
C ALA A 277 -2.58 10.16 -20.35
N ALA A 278 -1.25 10.01 -20.35
CA ALA A 278 -0.55 8.87 -19.74
C ALA A 278 -0.75 8.82 -18.21
N SER A 279 -0.82 9.99 -17.55
CA SER A 279 -1.13 10.08 -16.11
C SER A 279 -2.56 9.59 -15.80
N TYR A 280 -3.55 9.94 -16.64
CA TYR A 280 -4.92 9.42 -16.49
C TYR A 280 -5.00 7.92 -16.77
N LEU A 281 -4.25 7.41 -17.76
CA LEU A 281 -4.13 5.98 -18.01
C LEU A 281 -3.55 5.25 -16.78
N MET A 282 -2.52 5.82 -16.16
CA MET A 282 -1.93 5.30 -14.92
C MET A 282 -2.95 5.25 -13.78
N ILE A 283 -3.73 6.32 -13.58
CA ILE A 283 -4.80 6.36 -12.56
C ILE A 283 -5.84 5.28 -12.84
N ALA A 284 -6.27 5.12 -14.10
CA ALA A 284 -7.25 4.11 -14.48
C ALA A 284 -6.75 2.69 -14.16
N ILE A 285 -5.48 2.37 -14.48
CA ILE A 285 -4.87 1.07 -14.17
C ILE A 285 -4.81 0.85 -12.65
N ALA A 286 -4.38 1.85 -11.87
CA ALA A 286 -4.33 1.76 -10.41
C ALA A 286 -5.72 1.54 -9.80
N MET A 287 -6.76 2.20 -10.32
CA MET A 287 -8.15 1.99 -9.90
C MET A 287 -8.63 0.57 -10.21
N VAL A 288 -8.32 0.04 -11.39
CA VAL A 288 -8.67 -1.34 -11.77
C VAL A 288 -7.99 -2.34 -10.84
N LEU A 289 -6.69 -2.18 -10.56
CA LEU A 289 -5.98 -3.05 -9.62
C LEU A 289 -6.61 -3.03 -8.24
N THR A 290 -6.91 -1.84 -7.72
CA THR A 290 -7.54 -1.68 -6.40
C THR A 290 -8.95 -2.30 -6.38
N MET A 291 -9.73 -2.13 -7.45
CA MET A 291 -11.06 -2.73 -7.58
C MET A 291 -10.99 -4.26 -7.60
N ILE A 292 -10.03 -4.84 -8.32
CA ILE A 292 -9.81 -6.30 -8.35
C ILE A 292 -9.58 -6.82 -6.94
N TYR A 293 -8.69 -6.18 -6.15
CA TYR A 293 -8.45 -6.59 -4.77
C TYR A 293 -9.71 -6.51 -3.91
N PHE A 294 -10.45 -5.42 -4.03
CA PHE A 294 -11.69 -5.25 -3.28
C PHE A 294 -12.72 -6.31 -3.63
N VAL A 295 -12.92 -6.59 -4.91
CA VAL A 295 -13.87 -7.62 -5.38
C VAL A 295 -13.45 -9.01 -4.92
N VAL A 296 -12.19 -9.40 -5.13
CA VAL A 296 -11.68 -10.75 -4.78
C VAL A 296 -11.80 -11.01 -3.28
N LEU A 297 -11.47 -10.03 -2.44
CA LEU A 297 -11.48 -10.20 -0.99
C LEU A 297 -12.88 -10.06 -0.36
N THR A 298 -13.82 -9.36 -1.04
CA THR A 298 -15.18 -9.15 -0.54
C THR A 298 -16.17 -10.21 -1.07
N TYR A 299 -15.94 -10.74 -2.27
CA TYR A 299 -16.82 -11.74 -2.90
C TYR A 299 -16.92 -13.04 -2.07
N ARG A 300 -15.86 -13.46 -1.42
CA ARG A 300 -15.85 -14.60 -0.48
C ARG A 300 -16.82 -14.44 0.70
N ARG A 301 -17.25 -13.23 1.05
CA ARG A 301 -18.21 -13.00 2.14
C ARG A 301 -19.62 -13.45 1.84
N ARG A 302 -20.08 -13.37 0.60
CA ARG A 302 -21.47 -13.73 0.24
C ARG A 302 -21.72 -15.23 0.34
N GLN A 303 -20.76 -16.05 0.01
CA GLN A 303 -20.93 -17.51 0.03
C GLN A 303 -21.03 -18.10 1.45
N VAL A 304 -20.29 -17.54 2.42
CA VAL A 304 -20.32 -18.03 3.82
C VAL A 304 -21.63 -17.61 4.53
N ARG A 305 -22.28 -16.53 4.13
CA ARG A 305 -23.58 -16.11 4.71
C ARG A 305 -24.80 -16.80 4.11
N LEU A 306 -24.65 -17.51 2.99
CA LEU A 306 -25.75 -18.17 2.30
C LEU A 306 -25.85 -19.68 2.61
N ALA A 307 -24.94 -20.23 3.42
CA ALA A 307 -25.15 -21.56 3.98
C ALA A 307 -26.21 -21.44 5.10
N PRO A 308 -27.43 -21.96 4.92
CA PRO A 308 -28.40 -21.97 6.00
C PRO A 308 -27.80 -22.80 7.13
N ALA A 309 -27.74 -22.24 8.32
CA ALA A 309 -27.55 -23.05 9.52
C ALA A 309 -28.78 -23.94 9.65
N GLU A 310 -28.74 -25.15 9.13
CA GLU A 310 -29.65 -26.19 9.52
C GLU A 310 -29.41 -26.50 11.01
N LEU A 311 -29.94 -25.64 11.87
CA LEU A 311 -30.20 -25.96 13.26
C LEU A 311 -31.26 -27.07 13.25
N LYS A 312 -30.80 -28.32 13.26
CA LYS A 312 -31.66 -29.43 13.72
C LYS A 312 -32.19 -29.03 15.09
N PRO A 313 -33.51 -28.90 15.27
CA PRO A 313 -34.05 -28.70 16.61
C PRO A 313 -33.66 -29.92 17.47
N ALA A 314 -32.92 -29.68 18.52
CA ALA A 314 -32.67 -30.69 19.54
C ALA A 314 -34.03 -31.17 20.03
N ALA A 315 -34.27 -32.47 19.86
CA ALA A 315 -35.44 -33.12 20.36
C ALA A 315 -35.54 -32.84 21.87
N VAL A 316 -36.54 -32.03 22.22
CA VAL A 316 -36.91 -31.79 23.62
C VAL A 316 -37.38 -33.13 24.17
N ALA A 317 -36.55 -33.80 24.99
CA ALA A 317 -36.94 -34.97 25.73
C ALA A 317 -38.10 -34.58 26.67
N ALA A 318 -39.28 -35.14 26.44
CA ALA A 318 -40.44 -34.97 27.30
C ALA A 318 -40.13 -35.52 28.70
N PRO A 319 -40.51 -34.85 29.79
CA PRO A 319 -40.36 -35.42 31.12
C PRO A 319 -41.34 -36.58 31.33
N MET A 320 -40.82 -37.74 31.62
CA MET A 320 -41.61 -38.88 32.08
C MET A 320 -42.22 -38.56 33.46
N LEU A 321 -43.49 -38.27 33.47
CA LEU A 321 -44.31 -38.26 34.66
C LEU A 321 -44.59 -39.69 35.08
N GLY A 322 -43.73 -40.24 35.93
CA GLY A 322 -43.99 -41.50 36.65
C GLY A 322 -44.83 -41.25 37.86
N GLY A 323 -46.08 -41.66 37.81
CA GLY A 323 -46.99 -41.64 38.96
C GLY A 323 -46.60 -42.67 40.01
N ALA A 324 -46.44 -42.22 41.24
CA ALA A 324 -46.39 -43.08 42.40
C ALA A 324 -47.77 -43.06 43.09
N ARG A 325 -48.41 -44.22 43.16
CA ARG A 325 -49.51 -44.47 44.12
C ARG A 325 -48.93 -45.15 45.36
N ALA A 326 -49.26 -44.58 46.46
CA ALA A 326 -49.15 -45.26 47.78
C ALA A 326 -50.25 -46.29 47.97
N PRO A 327 -50.15 -47.22 48.97
CA PRO A 327 -50.86 -46.98 50.21
C PRO A 327 -49.92 -46.77 51.42
#